data_e621278075d704fa5d6e538e3d58df99
#
_entry.id   e621278075d704fa5d6e538e3d58df99
#
_cell.length_a   1.000
_cell.length_b   1.000
_cell.length_c   1.000
_cell.angle_alpha   90.00
_cell.angle_beta   90.00
_cell.angle_gamma   90.00
#
_symmetry.space_group_name_H-M   'P 1'
#
loop_
_entity.id
_entity.type
_entity.pdbx_description
1 polymer ?
#
loop_
_entity_poly.entity_id
_entity_poly.type
_entity_poly.pdbx_seq_one_letter_code
_entity_poly.pdbx_strand_id
1 'polypeptide(L)'
;MKNRPIEILLVEDSPSDTELTIEAFREGSVESHLSHVEDGVEALSFLARRQHYSQAPRPDLILLDLNLPQKDGREVLAELKKDPELRTIPVVVLTTSRSDQDIARAYQLQANCYISKPVEFEQFVRVVRLIEHFWLEVASLPGDWE
;
A
#
# COMPACT_ATOMS: atom_id res chain seq x y z
N MET A 1 17.28 -9.22 -9.60
CA MET A 1 17.45 -7.75 -9.55
C MET A 1 16.43 -7.07 -10.46
N LYS A 2 15.75 -6.06 -9.97
CA LYS A 2 14.76 -5.36 -10.77
C LYS A 2 15.39 -4.29 -11.62
N ASN A 3 15.10 -4.30 -12.91
CA ASN A 3 15.57 -3.28 -13.84
C ASN A 3 14.46 -2.30 -14.22
N ARG A 4 13.36 -2.32 -13.48
CA ARG A 4 12.20 -1.46 -13.71
C ARG A 4 11.88 -0.69 -12.44
N PRO A 5 11.09 0.38 -12.53
CA PRO A 5 10.65 1.07 -11.32
C PRO A 5 9.86 0.13 -10.41
N ILE A 6 9.94 0.38 -9.13
CA ILE A 6 9.16 -0.37 -8.15
C ILE A 6 7.70 0.07 -8.28
N GLU A 7 6.80 -0.90 -8.38
CA GLU A 7 5.37 -0.63 -8.52
C GLU A 7 4.72 -0.58 -7.16
N ILE A 8 4.02 0.52 -6.87
CA ILE A 8 3.34 0.72 -5.59
C ILE A 8 1.87 0.95 -5.86
N LEU A 9 1.01 0.26 -5.12
CA LEU A 9 -0.42 0.53 -5.15
C LEU A 9 -0.79 1.24 -3.85
N LEU A 10 -1.34 2.43 -3.97
CA LEU A 10 -1.83 3.21 -2.84
C LEU A 10 -3.35 3.11 -2.80
N VAL A 11 -3.90 2.60 -1.70
CA VAL A 11 -5.34 2.48 -1.49
C VAL A 11 -5.71 3.47 -0.41
N GLU A 12 -6.27 4.62 -0.82
CA GLU A 12 -6.47 5.76 0.05
C GLU A 12 -7.60 6.64 -0.49
N ASP A 13 -8.55 7.03 0.36
CA ASP A 13 -9.66 7.87 -0.09
C ASP A 13 -9.50 9.36 0.27
N SER A 14 -8.49 9.71 1.06
CA SER A 14 -8.23 11.11 1.39
C SER A 14 -7.39 11.78 0.30
N PRO A 15 -7.94 12.80 -0.40
CA PRO A 15 -7.17 13.45 -1.48
C PRO A 15 -5.87 14.09 -0.98
N SER A 16 -5.89 14.71 0.22
CA SER A 16 -4.70 15.36 0.73
C SER A 16 -3.62 14.35 1.09
N ASP A 17 -4.00 13.24 1.74
CA ASP A 17 -3.04 12.19 2.08
C ASP A 17 -2.47 11.53 0.83
N THR A 18 -3.31 11.37 -0.19
CA THR A 18 -2.88 10.81 -1.47
C THR A 18 -1.82 11.70 -2.11
N GLU A 19 -2.07 13.01 -2.18
CA GLU A 19 -1.11 13.93 -2.80
C GLU A 19 0.22 13.95 -2.04
N LEU A 20 0.17 13.97 -0.72
CA LEU A 20 1.38 13.97 0.10
C LEU A 20 2.20 12.70 -0.11
N THR A 21 1.51 11.56 -0.19
CA THR A 21 2.18 10.29 -0.39
C THR A 21 2.85 10.22 -1.76
N ILE A 22 2.12 10.62 -2.80
CA ILE A 22 2.66 10.65 -4.16
C ILE A 22 3.90 11.54 -4.23
N GLU A 23 3.81 12.73 -3.64
CA GLU A 23 4.91 13.69 -3.69
C GLU A 23 6.15 13.14 -2.98
N ALA A 24 5.95 12.52 -1.82
CA ALA A 24 7.06 11.97 -1.06
C ALA A 24 7.77 10.86 -1.82
N PHE A 25 7.03 9.99 -2.51
CA PHE A 25 7.64 8.94 -3.31
C PHE A 25 8.33 9.50 -4.55
N ARG A 26 7.76 10.55 -5.13
CA ARG A 26 8.38 11.20 -6.30
C ARG A 26 9.73 11.81 -5.93
N GLU A 27 9.85 12.34 -4.72
CA GLU A 27 11.09 12.96 -4.27
C GLU A 27 12.10 11.96 -3.72
N GLY A 28 11.72 10.70 -3.61
CA GLY A 28 12.60 9.66 -3.09
C GLY A 28 13.74 9.34 -4.07
N SER A 29 14.78 8.68 -3.55
CA SER A 29 15.95 8.37 -4.34
C SER A 29 15.79 7.13 -5.22
N VAL A 30 14.78 6.31 -4.93
CA VAL A 30 14.53 5.09 -5.71
C VAL A 30 13.40 5.35 -6.69
N GLU A 31 13.61 4.98 -7.94
CA GLU A 31 12.58 5.16 -8.95
C GLU A 31 11.39 4.26 -8.66
N SER A 32 10.20 4.85 -8.62
CA SER A 32 8.98 4.11 -8.35
C SER A 32 7.84 4.63 -9.21
N HIS A 33 6.86 3.77 -9.42
CA HIS A 33 5.64 4.13 -10.13
C HIS A 33 4.47 3.85 -9.19
N LEU A 34 3.70 4.88 -8.87
CA LEU A 34 2.62 4.76 -7.90
C LEU A 34 1.26 4.82 -8.61
N SER A 35 0.46 3.80 -8.40
CA SER A 35 -0.93 3.75 -8.85
C SER A 35 -1.83 3.99 -7.65
N HIS A 36 -2.94 4.69 -7.86
CA HIS A 36 -3.82 5.06 -6.75
C HIS A 36 -5.25 4.63 -7.04
N VAL A 37 -5.88 4.03 -6.02
CA VAL A 37 -7.33 3.74 -6.03
C VAL A 37 -7.93 4.26 -4.73
N GLU A 38 -9.24 4.54 -4.74
CA GLU A 38 -9.88 5.26 -3.65
C GLU A 38 -10.72 4.39 -2.72
N ASP A 39 -10.99 3.14 -3.10
CA ASP A 39 -11.81 2.27 -2.25
C ASP A 39 -11.41 0.82 -2.41
N GLY A 40 -11.99 -0.03 -1.56
CA GLY A 40 -11.61 -1.42 -1.52
C GLY A 40 -12.05 -2.23 -2.74
N VAL A 41 -13.18 -1.86 -3.34
CA VAL A 41 -13.64 -2.54 -4.54
C VAL A 41 -12.69 -2.28 -5.69
N GLU A 42 -12.26 -1.01 -5.85
CA GLU A 42 -11.30 -0.65 -6.88
C GLU A 42 -9.95 -1.33 -6.65
N ALA A 43 -9.53 -1.44 -5.39
CA ALA A 43 -8.27 -2.10 -5.06
C ALA A 43 -8.27 -3.55 -5.53
N LEU A 44 -9.34 -4.29 -5.24
CA LEU A 44 -9.41 -5.69 -5.64
C LEU A 44 -9.54 -5.85 -7.15
N SER A 45 -10.27 -4.93 -7.80
CA SER A 45 -10.36 -4.95 -9.28
C SER A 45 -9.00 -4.70 -9.92
N PHE A 46 -8.24 -3.75 -9.36
CA PHE A 46 -6.90 -3.44 -9.83
C PHE A 46 -5.99 -4.69 -9.71
N LEU A 47 -6.01 -5.32 -8.55
CA LEU A 47 -5.15 -6.47 -8.28
C LEU A 47 -5.54 -7.68 -9.12
N ALA A 48 -6.84 -7.86 -9.39
CA ALA A 48 -7.32 -8.94 -10.23
C ALA A 48 -7.29 -8.61 -11.72
N ARG A 49 -6.90 -7.39 -12.07
CA ARG A 49 -6.84 -6.89 -13.45
C ARG A 49 -8.18 -7.01 -14.16
N ARG A 50 -9.25 -6.64 -13.46
CA ARG A 50 -10.60 -6.67 -14.01
C ARG A 50 -10.94 -5.37 -14.71
N GLN A 51 -11.85 -5.43 -15.67
CA GLN A 51 -12.42 -4.25 -16.33
C GLN A 51 -11.32 -3.35 -16.89
N HIS A 52 -11.35 -2.07 -16.57
CA HIS A 52 -10.37 -1.11 -17.11
C HIS A 52 -8.97 -1.28 -16.52
N TYR A 53 -8.80 -2.23 -15.59
CA TYR A 53 -7.49 -2.53 -15.01
C TYR A 53 -6.79 -3.69 -15.71
N SER A 54 -7.22 -4.07 -16.91
CA SER A 54 -6.65 -5.23 -17.59
C SER A 54 -5.14 -5.10 -17.84
N GLN A 55 -4.62 -3.86 -17.92
CA GLN A 55 -3.20 -3.62 -18.14
C GLN A 55 -2.48 -3.15 -16.88
N ALA A 56 -3.13 -3.25 -15.72
CA ALA A 56 -2.54 -2.80 -14.48
C ALA A 56 -1.30 -3.63 -14.12
N PRO A 57 -0.23 -2.98 -13.62
CA PRO A 57 0.94 -3.73 -13.19
C PRO A 57 0.68 -4.44 -11.87
N ARG A 58 1.42 -5.53 -11.63
CA ARG A 58 1.38 -6.18 -10.32
C ARG A 58 2.21 -5.33 -9.34
N PRO A 59 1.63 -4.89 -8.23
CA PRO A 59 2.39 -4.10 -7.26
C PRO A 59 3.50 -4.90 -6.60
N ASP A 60 4.59 -4.22 -6.28
CA ASP A 60 5.65 -4.76 -5.44
C ASP A 60 5.38 -4.47 -3.97
N LEU A 61 4.57 -3.44 -3.71
CA LEU A 61 4.23 -2.98 -2.36
C LEU A 61 2.85 -2.36 -2.39
N ILE A 62 2.05 -2.63 -1.36
CA ILE A 62 0.72 -2.03 -1.22
C ILE A 62 0.70 -1.19 0.05
N LEU A 63 0.28 0.08 -0.08
CA LEU A 63 0.01 0.95 1.06
C LEU A 63 -1.51 0.99 1.20
N LEU A 64 -2.02 0.57 2.35
CA LEU A 64 -3.45 0.33 2.52
C LEU A 64 -3.99 1.07 3.74
N ASP A 65 -4.98 1.95 3.52
CA ASP A 65 -5.75 2.49 4.62
C ASP A 65 -6.85 1.48 4.99
N LEU A 66 -7.20 1.43 6.25
CA LEU A 66 -8.26 0.53 6.72
C LEU A 66 -9.64 1.12 6.53
N ASN A 67 -9.79 2.44 6.70
CA ASN A 67 -11.09 3.09 6.67
C ASN A 67 -11.42 3.56 5.26
N LEU A 68 -11.92 2.63 4.45
CA LEU A 68 -12.19 2.88 3.04
C LEU A 68 -13.69 2.79 2.77
N PRO A 69 -14.20 3.57 1.80
CA PRO A 69 -15.58 3.39 1.35
C PRO A 69 -15.74 2.12 0.53
N GLN A 70 -16.97 1.70 0.34
CA GLN A 70 -17.40 0.54 -0.45
C GLN A 70 -16.98 -0.77 0.21
N LYS A 71 -15.71 -1.10 0.21
CA LYS A 71 -15.20 -2.30 0.86
C LYS A 71 -14.08 -1.89 1.79
N ASP A 72 -14.22 -2.24 3.06
CA ASP A 72 -13.29 -1.87 4.11
C ASP A 72 -11.88 -2.45 3.85
N GLY A 73 -10.87 -1.73 4.31
CA GLY A 73 -9.48 -2.17 4.13
C GLY A 73 -9.17 -3.50 4.79
N ARG A 74 -9.84 -3.82 5.90
CA ARG A 74 -9.66 -5.12 6.56
C ARG A 74 -10.14 -6.24 5.66
N GLU A 75 -11.24 -6.02 4.94
CA GLU A 75 -11.76 -7.00 3.99
C GLU A 75 -10.82 -7.16 2.80
N VAL A 76 -10.27 -6.04 2.32
CA VAL A 76 -9.29 -6.08 1.23
C VAL A 76 -8.08 -6.92 1.65
N LEU A 77 -7.56 -6.66 2.85
CA LEU A 77 -6.40 -7.37 3.37
C LEU A 77 -6.70 -8.87 3.48
N ALA A 78 -7.86 -9.22 4.01
CA ALA A 78 -8.23 -10.61 4.18
C ALA A 78 -8.30 -11.33 2.83
N GLU A 79 -8.93 -10.72 1.83
CA GLU A 79 -9.06 -11.34 0.52
C GLU A 79 -7.71 -11.46 -0.17
N LEU A 80 -6.89 -10.43 -0.05
CA LEU A 80 -5.57 -10.40 -0.67
C LEU A 80 -4.68 -11.51 -0.12
N LYS A 81 -4.69 -11.69 1.19
CA LYS A 81 -3.81 -12.67 1.83
C LYS A 81 -4.30 -14.11 1.69
N LYS A 82 -5.54 -14.31 1.27
CA LYS A 82 -6.04 -15.64 0.93
C LYS A 82 -5.70 -16.07 -0.49
N ASP A 83 -5.39 -15.10 -1.35
CA ASP A 83 -5.12 -15.37 -2.76
C ASP A 83 -3.66 -15.80 -2.93
N PRO A 84 -3.42 -17.03 -3.43
CA PRO A 84 -2.04 -17.51 -3.59
C PRO A 84 -1.19 -16.65 -4.51
N GLU A 85 -1.80 -15.95 -5.46
CA GLU A 85 -1.09 -15.10 -6.40
C GLU A 85 -0.71 -13.75 -5.80
N LEU A 86 -1.47 -13.29 -4.80
CA LEU A 86 -1.32 -11.94 -4.26
C LEU A 86 -0.74 -11.89 -2.85
N ARG A 87 -0.83 -12.99 -2.12
CA ARG A 87 -0.49 -12.96 -0.69
C ARG A 87 0.98 -12.65 -0.41
N THR A 88 1.85 -12.80 -1.40
CA THR A 88 3.28 -12.51 -1.20
C THR A 88 3.61 -11.03 -1.39
N ILE A 89 2.67 -10.22 -1.86
CA ILE A 89 2.90 -8.79 -1.97
C ILE A 89 2.89 -8.19 -0.57
N PRO A 90 3.96 -7.51 -0.14
CA PRO A 90 3.96 -6.86 1.17
C PRO A 90 2.88 -5.78 1.25
N VAL A 91 2.19 -5.75 2.39
CA VAL A 91 1.16 -4.75 2.64
C VAL A 91 1.54 -3.96 3.89
N VAL A 92 1.67 -2.66 3.74
CA VAL A 92 1.87 -1.73 4.85
C VAL A 92 0.55 -1.03 5.09
N VAL A 93 -0.02 -1.22 6.28
CA VAL A 93 -1.23 -0.50 6.65
C VAL A 93 -0.83 0.88 7.15
N LEU A 94 -1.42 1.91 6.57
CA LEU A 94 -1.15 3.30 6.95
C LEU A 94 -2.51 3.96 7.16
N THR A 95 -2.90 4.14 8.42
CA THR A 95 -4.26 4.52 8.77
C THR A 95 -4.26 5.43 10.00
N THR A 96 -5.33 6.19 10.19
CA THR A 96 -5.45 7.06 11.36
C THR A 96 -5.74 6.31 12.65
N SER A 97 -6.21 5.07 12.54
CA SER A 97 -6.57 4.31 13.74
C SER A 97 -5.34 3.97 14.59
N ARG A 98 -5.47 4.18 15.91
CA ARG A 98 -4.45 3.80 16.90
C ARG A 98 -4.99 2.74 17.84
N SER A 99 -6.11 2.14 17.49
CA SER A 99 -6.78 1.15 18.31
C SER A 99 -5.96 -0.13 18.39
N ASP A 100 -5.77 -0.63 19.61
CA ASP A 100 -5.08 -1.91 19.80
C ASP A 100 -5.79 -3.04 19.07
N GLN A 101 -7.12 -2.97 18.99
CA GLN A 101 -7.91 -3.98 18.29
C GLN A 101 -7.63 -3.96 16.79
N ASP A 102 -7.56 -2.77 16.21
CA ASP A 102 -7.27 -2.65 14.77
C ASP A 102 -5.87 -3.12 14.46
N ILE A 103 -4.91 -2.77 15.32
CA ILE A 103 -3.53 -3.21 15.13
C ILE A 103 -3.45 -4.73 15.19
N ALA A 104 -4.02 -5.32 16.23
CA ALA A 104 -4.00 -6.78 16.40
C ALA A 104 -4.70 -7.47 15.23
N ARG A 105 -5.85 -6.93 14.81
CA ARG A 105 -6.60 -7.54 13.72
C ARG A 105 -5.82 -7.50 12.41
N ALA A 106 -5.15 -6.37 12.14
CA ALA A 106 -4.36 -6.24 10.91
C ALA A 106 -3.26 -7.29 10.86
N TYR A 107 -2.55 -7.48 11.96
CA TYR A 107 -1.51 -8.50 11.98
C TYR A 107 -2.07 -9.92 11.91
N GLN A 108 -3.24 -10.17 12.51
CA GLN A 108 -3.91 -11.46 12.38
C GLN A 108 -4.29 -11.73 10.92
N LEU A 109 -4.61 -10.69 10.17
CA LEU A 109 -4.91 -10.79 8.75
C LEU A 109 -3.64 -10.78 7.89
N GLN A 110 -2.48 -10.80 8.55
CA GLN A 110 -1.16 -10.96 7.92
C GLN A 110 -0.66 -9.71 7.20
N ALA A 111 -1.02 -8.53 7.72
CA ALA A 111 -0.35 -7.31 7.30
C ALA A 111 1.14 -7.42 7.63
N ASN A 112 1.98 -6.85 6.80
CA ASN A 112 3.42 -6.89 7.00
C ASN A 112 3.89 -5.78 7.93
N CYS A 113 3.11 -4.70 8.04
CA CYS A 113 3.48 -3.57 8.89
C CYS A 113 2.24 -2.72 9.14
N TYR A 114 2.15 -2.11 10.31
CA TYR A 114 1.04 -1.23 10.66
C TYR A 114 1.61 0.09 11.17
N ILE A 115 1.21 1.18 10.54
CA ILE A 115 1.67 2.50 10.90
C ILE A 115 0.45 3.40 11.08
N SER A 116 0.38 4.08 12.24
CA SER A 116 -0.67 5.05 12.49
C SER A 116 -0.27 6.38 11.86
N LYS A 117 -1.15 6.96 11.06
CA LYS A 117 -0.88 8.24 10.41
C LYS A 117 -0.75 9.34 11.46
N PRO A 118 0.33 10.12 11.43
CA PRO A 118 0.42 11.29 12.29
C PRO A 118 -0.61 12.34 11.90
N VAL A 119 -1.02 13.14 12.87
CA VAL A 119 -1.97 14.23 12.62
C VAL A 119 -1.28 15.40 11.93
N GLU A 120 -0.02 15.68 12.31
CA GLU A 120 0.71 16.79 11.77
C GLU A 120 1.27 16.50 10.40
N PHE A 121 1.17 17.48 9.51
CA PHE A 121 1.62 17.39 8.13
C PHE A 121 3.09 16.94 8.02
N GLU A 122 3.98 17.62 8.75
CA GLU A 122 5.41 17.33 8.66
C GLU A 122 5.74 15.93 9.16
N GLN A 123 5.05 15.48 10.19
CA GLN A 123 5.25 14.14 10.72
C GLN A 123 4.75 13.09 9.72
N PHE A 124 3.64 13.38 9.06
CA PHE A 124 3.11 12.47 8.05
C PHE A 124 4.10 12.31 6.89
N VAL A 125 4.63 13.42 6.40
CA VAL A 125 5.63 13.38 5.32
C VAL A 125 6.86 12.58 5.74
N ARG A 126 7.31 12.77 6.99
CA ARG A 126 8.45 12.02 7.51
C ARG A 126 8.18 10.52 7.53
N VAL A 127 6.99 10.12 7.96
CA VAL A 127 6.61 8.71 8.01
C VAL A 127 6.62 8.12 6.60
N VAL A 128 6.04 8.83 5.63
CA VAL A 128 6.01 8.33 4.26
C VAL A 128 7.43 8.18 3.70
N ARG A 129 8.31 9.12 4.02
CA ARG A 129 9.71 9.03 3.58
C ARG A 129 10.43 7.84 4.22
N LEU A 130 10.10 7.52 5.47
CA LEU A 130 10.66 6.33 6.12
C LEU A 130 10.16 5.05 5.46
N ILE A 131 8.90 5.03 5.05
CA ILE A 131 8.35 3.89 4.31
C ILE A 131 9.09 3.74 2.99
N GLU A 132 9.28 4.82 2.27
CA GLU A 132 9.98 4.80 1.00
C GLU A 132 11.41 4.29 1.19
N HIS A 133 12.10 4.84 2.17
CA HIS A 133 13.48 4.44 2.42
C HIS A 133 13.58 2.97 2.79
N PHE A 134 12.78 2.52 3.76
CA PHE A 134 12.88 1.13 4.22
C PHE A 134 12.48 0.13 3.15
N TRP A 135 11.31 0.35 2.55
CA TRP A 135 10.74 -0.67 1.66
C TRP A 135 11.37 -0.64 0.26
N LEU A 136 11.83 0.52 -0.20
CA LEU A 136 12.38 0.63 -1.55
C LEU A 136 13.90 0.55 -1.59
N GLU A 137 14.59 0.95 -0.52
CA GLU A 137 16.05 0.95 -0.50
C GLU A 137 16.64 -0.16 0.36
N VAL A 138 16.05 -0.42 1.54
CA VAL A 138 16.63 -1.35 2.50
C VAL A 138 16.11 -2.77 2.31
N ALA A 139 14.79 -2.92 2.21
CA ALA A 139 14.16 -4.23 2.10
C ALA A 139 14.30 -4.80 0.70
N SER A 140 14.35 -6.12 0.62
CA SER A 140 14.26 -6.82 -0.67
C SER A 140 12.82 -7.26 -0.85
N LEU A 141 12.24 -6.89 -1.98
CA LEU A 141 10.83 -7.17 -2.26
C LEU A 141 10.69 -8.40 -3.15
N PRO A 142 9.64 -9.22 -2.93
CA PRO A 142 9.38 -10.31 -3.89
C PRO A 142 9.03 -9.73 -5.25
N GLY A 143 9.39 -10.40 -6.29
CA GLY A 143 9.08 -9.89 -7.61
C GLY A 143 9.64 -10.77 -8.70
N ASP A 144 10.10 -10.15 -9.76
CA ASP A 144 10.59 -10.86 -10.93
C ASP A 144 11.97 -11.44 -10.63
N TRP A 145 12.02 -12.74 -10.48
CA TRP A 145 13.24 -13.44 -10.12
C TRP A 145 13.91 -14.14 -11.29
N GLU A 146 13.30 -14.05 -12.46
CA GLU A 146 13.84 -14.64 -13.68
C GLU A 146 15.08 -13.94 -14.18
#